data_772ca976e9fa1ec7a04efe9d4c5f5ba4
#
_entry.id   772ca976e9fa1ec7a04efe9d4c5f5ba4
#
_cell.length_a   1.000
_cell.length_b   1.000
_cell.length_c   1.000
_cell.angle_alpha   90.00
_cell.angle_beta   90.00
_cell.angle_gamma   90.00
#
_symmetry.space_group_name_H-M   'P 1'
#
loop_
_entity.id
_entity.type
_entity.pdbx_description
1 polymer ?
#
loop_
_entity_poly.entity_id
_entity_poly.type
_entity_poly.pdbx_seq_one_letter_code
_entity_poly.pdbx_strand_id
1 'polypeptide(L)'
;LQASTDERGNVTLTPDERASLAANLKGYDISPDMVRLSLVNMYLHGFSDPHIYEYDTLTSLERWNEYADVILANPPFMSPKGGIRPHNRFSVQSKRSEVLFVDYMAEHLTPAGRAGIIVPEGIIFQSGTAYKQLRKMLVENALVAVISLPAGVFNPYSGVKTSILILDKARAKKVDSIAFFKVESDGFGLGAQRREIEQNDLPEILGLVREWLDLGIHEKLAEHPRVVVASKAQIAENGEYNLSGERYRNAELRITNYEWVKLGDIALVKPQYGSGASKVPYDNKVRYVRIT
;
A
#
# COMPACT_ATOMS: atom_id res chain seq x y z
N LEU A 1 5.19 12.80 -18.13
CA LEU A 1 4.69 12.79 -19.52
C LEU A 1 4.80 14.15 -20.17
N GLN A 2 4.23 15.21 -19.59
CA GLN A 2 4.23 16.54 -20.22
C GLN A 2 5.63 17.13 -20.48
N ALA A 3 6.60 16.79 -19.63
CA ALA A 3 8.00 17.21 -19.75
C ALA A 3 8.87 16.13 -20.42
N SER A 4 8.30 15.05 -20.93
CA SER A 4 9.08 14.02 -21.61
C SER A 4 9.60 14.54 -22.93
N THR A 5 10.88 14.34 -23.18
CA THR A 5 11.57 14.72 -24.40
C THR A 5 12.15 13.48 -25.10
N ASP A 6 12.27 13.53 -26.40
CA ASP A 6 12.98 12.53 -27.19
C ASP A 6 14.51 12.72 -27.01
N GLU A 7 15.29 11.84 -27.61
CA GLU A 7 16.79 11.92 -27.59
C GLU A 7 17.33 13.23 -28.15
N ARG A 8 16.54 14.00 -28.90
CA ARG A 8 16.89 15.30 -29.49
C ARG A 8 16.41 16.49 -28.65
N GLY A 9 15.79 16.23 -27.49
CA GLY A 9 15.26 17.26 -26.62
C GLY A 9 13.90 17.85 -27.05
N ASN A 10 13.24 17.28 -28.08
CA ASN A 10 11.91 17.74 -28.47
C ASN A 10 10.86 17.15 -27.53
N VAL A 11 9.83 17.92 -27.23
CA VAL A 11 8.69 17.44 -26.42
C VAL A 11 7.99 16.29 -27.15
N THR A 12 7.79 15.16 -26.48
CA THR A 12 7.21 13.94 -27.08
C THR A 12 5.71 14.03 -27.31
N LEU A 13 5.00 14.91 -26.58
CA LEU A 13 3.56 15.11 -26.76
C LEU A 13 3.26 16.21 -27.78
N THR A 14 2.38 15.91 -28.72
CA THR A 14 1.77 16.91 -29.60
C THR A 14 0.89 17.89 -28.80
N PRO A 15 0.54 19.06 -29.33
CA PRO A 15 -0.40 19.98 -28.69
C PRO A 15 -1.75 19.35 -28.34
N ASP A 16 -2.30 18.51 -29.23
CA ASP A 16 -3.58 17.80 -29.01
C ASP A 16 -3.48 16.76 -27.90
N GLU A 17 -2.38 16.00 -27.84
CA GLU A 17 -2.14 15.05 -26.77
C GLU A 17 -1.96 15.76 -25.41
N ARG A 18 -1.34 16.92 -25.38
CA ARG A 18 -1.25 17.75 -24.16
C ARG A 18 -2.62 18.25 -23.71
N ALA A 19 -3.43 18.74 -24.65
CA ALA A 19 -4.79 19.18 -24.35
C ALA A 19 -5.64 18.02 -23.81
N SER A 20 -5.54 16.84 -24.44
CA SER A 20 -6.19 15.62 -23.97
C SER A 20 -5.72 15.19 -22.59
N LEU A 21 -4.40 15.22 -22.32
CA LEU A 21 -3.85 14.91 -21.01
C LEU A 21 -4.39 15.88 -19.94
N ALA A 22 -4.40 17.18 -20.23
CA ALA A 22 -4.91 18.20 -19.30
C ALA A 22 -6.41 17.98 -18.99
N ALA A 23 -7.22 17.71 -19.98
CA ALA A 23 -8.66 17.46 -19.83
C ALA A 23 -8.96 16.19 -18.99
N ASN A 24 -8.07 15.21 -19.01
CA ASN A 24 -8.26 13.93 -18.33
C ASN A 24 -7.61 13.86 -16.93
N LEU A 25 -6.81 14.85 -16.53
CA LEU A 25 -6.27 14.92 -15.18
C LEU A 25 -7.24 15.62 -14.23
N LYS A 26 -7.70 14.87 -13.20
CA LYS A 26 -8.61 15.39 -12.17
C LYS A 26 -8.04 15.17 -10.79
N GLY A 27 -8.29 16.11 -9.90
CA GLY A 27 -7.92 16.00 -8.49
C GLY A 27 -8.98 16.55 -7.57
N TYR A 28 -9.06 15.98 -6.37
CA TYR A 28 -10.00 16.38 -5.33
C TYR A 28 -9.24 16.58 -4.01
N ASP A 29 -9.54 17.65 -3.30
CA ASP A 29 -9.12 17.88 -1.93
C ASP A 29 -10.23 18.60 -1.16
N ILE A 30 -10.40 18.28 0.11
CA ILE A 30 -11.37 18.95 0.98
C ILE A 30 -10.90 20.33 1.44
N SER A 31 -9.61 20.59 1.40
CA SER A 31 -9.01 21.84 1.85
C SER A 31 -8.91 22.85 0.70
N PRO A 32 -9.56 24.03 0.82
CA PRO A 32 -9.43 25.09 -0.19
C PRO A 32 -7.98 25.52 -0.41
N ASP A 33 -7.15 25.50 0.63
CA ASP A 33 -5.74 25.88 0.53
C ASP A 33 -4.93 24.83 -0.25
N MET A 34 -5.21 23.55 -0.07
CA MET A 34 -4.58 22.48 -0.85
C MET A 34 -5.04 22.50 -2.30
N VAL A 35 -6.30 22.79 -2.56
CA VAL A 35 -6.81 23.03 -3.92
C VAL A 35 -6.05 24.17 -4.59
N ARG A 36 -5.92 25.33 -3.93
CA ARG A 36 -5.15 26.46 -4.48
C ARG A 36 -3.69 26.10 -4.74
N LEU A 37 -3.04 25.44 -3.79
CA LEU A 37 -1.64 25.02 -3.96
C LEU A 37 -1.50 24.03 -5.13
N SER A 38 -2.41 23.09 -5.27
CA SER A 38 -2.43 22.15 -6.38
C SER A 38 -2.66 22.83 -7.72
N LEU A 39 -3.58 23.81 -7.79
CA LEU A 39 -3.79 24.62 -8.99
C LEU A 39 -2.52 25.39 -9.38
N VAL A 40 -1.87 26.06 -8.42
CA VAL A 40 -0.59 26.77 -8.67
C VAL A 40 0.47 25.80 -9.19
N ASN A 41 0.60 24.63 -8.58
CA ASN A 41 1.54 23.60 -9.01
C ASN A 41 1.25 23.15 -10.46
N MET A 42 0.00 22.92 -10.80
CA MET A 42 -0.42 22.54 -12.16
C MET A 42 -0.10 23.65 -13.18
N TYR A 43 -0.38 24.92 -12.85
CA TYR A 43 -0.02 26.07 -13.70
C TYR A 43 1.50 26.15 -13.93
N LEU A 44 2.31 25.96 -12.90
CA LEU A 44 3.78 25.96 -13.01
C LEU A 44 4.29 24.81 -13.90
N HIS A 45 3.52 23.73 -14.02
CA HIS A 45 3.80 22.61 -14.91
C HIS A 45 3.14 22.79 -16.31
N GLY A 46 2.61 23.96 -16.61
CA GLY A 46 2.11 24.31 -17.96
C GLY A 46 0.69 23.84 -18.27
N PHE A 47 -0.11 23.47 -17.26
CA PHE A 47 -1.54 23.20 -17.45
C PHE A 47 -2.30 24.52 -17.38
N SER A 48 -2.97 24.92 -18.46
CA SER A 48 -3.71 26.18 -18.54
C SER A 48 -5.10 26.13 -17.90
N ASP A 49 -5.69 24.96 -17.79
CA ASP A 49 -7.02 24.72 -17.22
C ASP A 49 -7.04 23.43 -16.40
N PRO A 50 -6.42 23.43 -15.19
CA PRO A 50 -6.34 22.24 -14.37
C PRO A 50 -7.66 21.93 -13.65
N HIS A 51 -8.10 20.71 -13.70
CA HIS A 51 -9.33 20.21 -13.09
C HIS A 51 -9.11 19.73 -11.65
N ILE A 52 -8.81 20.66 -10.75
CA ILE A 52 -8.68 20.39 -9.30
C ILE A 52 -9.87 21.04 -8.59
N TYR A 53 -10.58 20.25 -7.80
CA TYR A 53 -11.83 20.66 -7.17
C TYR A 53 -11.79 20.53 -5.66
N GLU A 54 -12.41 21.50 -4.97
CA GLU A 54 -12.77 21.34 -3.57
C GLU A 54 -13.92 20.35 -3.45
N TYR A 55 -13.65 19.17 -2.87
CA TYR A 55 -14.63 18.10 -2.79
C TYR A 55 -14.31 17.13 -1.64
N ASP A 56 -15.31 16.87 -0.79
CA ASP A 56 -15.23 15.82 0.22
C ASP A 56 -15.68 14.48 -0.37
N THR A 57 -14.74 13.67 -0.79
CA THR A 57 -14.97 12.35 -1.40
C THR A 57 -15.65 11.35 -0.47
N LEU A 58 -15.60 11.58 0.85
CA LEU A 58 -16.09 10.61 1.84
C LEU A 58 -17.53 10.88 2.30
N THR A 59 -17.99 12.13 2.20
CA THR A 59 -19.32 12.50 2.68
C THR A 59 -20.24 13.07 1.61
N SER A 60 -19.68 13.56 0.49
CA SER A 60 -20.45 14.15 -0.62
C SER A 60 -20.74 13.13 -1.72
N LEU A 61 -21.90 13.30 -2.38
CA LEU A 61 -22.37 12.45 -3.48
C LEU A 61 -22.29 13.10 -4.86
N GLU A 62 -21.97 14.39 -4.92
CA GLU A 62 -22.06 15.19 -6.16
C GLU A 62 -21.24 14.60 -7.32
N ARG A 63 -20.05 14.06 -7.00
CA ARG A 63 -19.12 13.49 -7.98
C ARG A 63 -18.99 11.96 -7.89
N TRP A 64 -19.93 11.30 -7.23
CA TRP A 64 -19.88 9.85 -7.04
C TRP A 64 -19.88 9.04 -8.34
N ASN A 65 -20.42 9.60 -9.41
CA ASN A 65 -20.52 8.89 -10.70
C ASN A 65 -19.32 9.19 -11.64
N GLU A 66 -18.27 9.82 -11.14
CA GLU A 66 -17.03 10.05 -11.90
C GLU A 66 -16.07 8.87 -11.70
N TYR A 67 -15.70 8.22 -12.80
CA TYR A 67 -14.79 7.07 -12.81
C TYR A 67 -13.46 7.44 -13.46
N ALA A 68 -12.40 6.70 -13.13
CA ALA A 68 -11.08 6.92 -13.67
C ALA A 68 -10.42 5.60 -14.13
N ASP A 69 -9.63 5.68 -15.19
CA ASP A 69 -8.83 4.56 -15.66
C ASP A 69 -7.55 4.38 -14.82
N VAL A 70 -7.05 5.48 -14.24
CA VAL A 70 -5.88 5.46 -13.36
C VAL A 70 -6.12 6.35 -12.14
N ILE A 71 -5.88 5.81 -10.96
CA ILE A 71 -5.91 6.57 -9.69
C ILE A 71 -4.55 6.43 -9.01
N LEU A 72 -3.93 7.56 -8.67
CA LEU A 72 -2.74 7.63 -7.85
C LEU A 72 -3.03 8.48 -6.62
N ALA A 73 -2.83 7.92 -5.42
CA ALA A 73 -3.17 8.62 -4.20
C ALA A 73 -2.28 8.28 -3.01
N ASN A 74 -2.06 9.29 -2.19
CA ASN A 74 -1.50 9.19 -0.86
C ASN A 74 -2.50 9.82 0.12
N PRO A 75 -3.59 9.10 0.48
CA PRO A 75 -4.64 9.64 1.32
C PRO A 75 -4.16 9.82 2.77
N PRO A 76 -4.84 10.65 3.58
CA PRO A 76 -4.50 10.83 4.99
C PRO A 76 -4.65 9.53 5.77
N PHE A 77 -3.71 9.26 6.70
CA PHE A 77 -3.67 8.03 7.51
C PHE A 77 -4.44 8.13 8.82
N MET A 78 -4.97 9.30 9.14
CA MET A 78 -5.66 9.57 10.40
C MET A 78 -7.08 10.05 10.13
N SER A 79 -8.01 9.48 10.89
CA SER A 79 -9.40 9.97 10.92
C SER A 79 -9.55 11.14 11.89
N PRO A 80 -10.45 12.09 11.63
CA PRO A 80 -10.77 13.15 12.59
C PRO A 80 -11.36 12.56 13.88
N LYS A 81 -11.30 13.33 14.98
CA LYS A 81 -11.94 12.94 16.25
C LYS A 81 -13.42 12.63 16.02
N GLY A 82 -13.89 11.50 16.54
CA GLY A 82 -15.26 11.03 16.32
C GLY A 82 -15.44 10.19 15.05
N GLY A 83 -14.43 10.11 14.18
CA GLY A 83 -14.49 9.38 12.92
C GLY A 83 -15.30 10.11 11.85
N ILE A 84 -15.49 9.45 10.74
CA ILE A 84 -16.25 9.94 9.58
C ILE A 84 -17.62 9.25 9.56
N ARG A 85 -18.62 9.95 9.09
CA ARG A 85 -19.96 9.39 8.77
C ARG A 85 -20.07 9.34 7.25
N PRO A 86 -19.64 8.24 6.61
CA PRO A 86 -19.75 8.13 5.17
C PRO A 86 -21.22 8.02 4.74
N HIS A 87 -21.49 8.36 3.49
CA HIS A 87 -22.81 8.05 2.93
C HIS A 87 -22.95 6.52 2.70
N ASN A 88 -24.16 6.08 2.37
CA ASN A 88 -24.53 4.66 2.33
C ASN A 88 -24.07 3.92 1.05
N ARG A 89 -23.45 4.58 0.08
CA ARG A 89 -22.96 3.98 -1.17
C ARG A 89 -21.61 3.28 -1.01
N PHE A 90 -20.88 3.51 0.09
CA PHE A 90 -19.65 2.78 0.37
C PHE A 90 -19.90 1.28 0.56
N SER A 91 -19.09 0.43 -0.06
CA SER A 91 -19.15 -1.02 0.08
C SER A 91 -18.79 -1.46 1.49
N VAL A 92 -17.88 -0.73 2.14
CA VAL A 92 -17.45 -0.97 3.52
C VAL A 92 -17.86 0.20 4.41
N GLN A 93 -18.78 -0.04 5.34
CA GLN A 93 -19.16 0.97 6.32
C GLN A 93 -18.10 1.08 7.42
N SER A 94 -17.47 2.24 7.54
CA SER A 94 -16.38 2.50 8.48
C SER A 94 -16.40 3.94 8.96
N LYS A 95 -15.84 4.18 10.16
CA LYS A 95 -15.52 5.53 10.64
C LYS A 95 -14.07 5.93 10.38
N ARG A 96 -13.31 5.06 9.72
CA ARG A 96 -11.88 5.21 9.46
C ARG A 96 -11.64 5.73 8.05
N SER A 97 -11.01 6.90 7.94
CA SER A 97 -10.75 7.54 6.65
C SER A 97 -9.90 6.67 5.74
N GLU A 98 -8.87 6.03 6.28
CA GLU A 98 -7.98 5.15 5.50
C GLU A 98 -8.70 3.96 4.87
N VAL A 99 -9.74 3.42 5.52
CA VAL A 99 -10.59 2.36 4.96
C VAL A 99 -11.48 2.92 3.85
N LEU A 100 -12.13 4.05 4.11
CA LEU A 100 -13.07 4.68 3.18
C LEU A 100 -12.37 5.18 1.90
N PHE A 101 -11.18 5.77 2.01
CA PHE A 101 -10.44 6.20 0.83
C PHE A 101 -10.08 5.04 -0.09
N VAL A 102 -9.64 3.92 0.47
CA VAL A 102 -9.30 2.74 -0.35
C VAL A 102 -10.54 2.13 -1.00
N ASP A 103 -11.67 2.05 -0.26
CA ASP A 103 -12.96 1.60 -0.80
C ASP A 103 -13.44 2.54 -1.93
N TYR A 104 -13.41 3.87 -1.70
CA TYR A 104 -13.75 4.88 -2.70
C TYR A 104 -12.94 4.70 -4.00
N MET A 105 -11.62 4.58 -3.89
CA MET A 105 -10.75 4.43 -5.06
C MET A 105 -11.01 3.13 -5.81
N ALA A 106 -11.21 2.02 -5.08
CA ALA A 106 -11.53 0.74 -5.70
C ALA A 106 -12.88 0.80 -6.45
N GLU A 107 -13.90 1.47 -5.88
CA GLU A 107 -15.20 1.64 -6.51
C GLU A 107 -15.12 2.49 -7.78
N HIS A 108 -14.38 3.60 -7.74
CA HIS A 108 -14.31 4.59 -8.84
C HIS A 108 -13.33 4.23 -9.95
N LEU A 109 -12.67 3.07 -9.90
CA LEU A 109 -11.96 2.54 -11.06
C LEU A 109 -12.93 2.02 -12.11
N THR A 110 -12.67 2.34 -13.37
CA THR A 110 -13.31 1.69 -14.51
C THR A 110 -13.08 0.17 -14.50
N PRO A 111 -13.84 -0.64 -15.27
CA PRO A 111 -13.65 -2.10 -15.28
C PRO A 111 -12.26 -2.58 -15.67
N ALA A 112 -11.47 -1.77 -16.38
CA ALA A 112 -10.08 -2.02 -16.72
C ALA A 112 -9.11 -1.08 -15.97
N GLY A 113 -9.61 -0.34 -14.99
CA GLY A 113 -8.86 0.69 -14.27
C GLY A 113 -7.83 0.11 -13.32
N ARG A 114 -6.81 0.92 -13.04
CA ARG A 114 -5.66 0.62 -12.18
C ARG A 114 -5.45 1.70 -11.13
N ALA A 115 -4.96 1.32 -9.96
CA ALA A 115 -4.59 2.30 -8.94
C ALA A 115 -3.29 1.94 -8.23
N GLY A 116 -2.57 2.99 -7.82
CA GLY A 116 -1.47 2.93 -6.85
C GLY A 116 -1.84 3.74 -5.61
N ILE A 117 -1.97 3.10 -4.46
CA ILE A 117 -2.45 3.74 -3.24
C ILE A 117 -1.48 3.49 -2.10
N ILE A 118 -0.99 4.56 -1.47
CA ILE A 118 -0.20 4.45 -0.24
C ILE A 118 -1.15 4.27 0.94
N VAL A 119 -0.90 3.24 1.74
CA VAL A 119 -1.74 2.89 2.88
C VAL A 119 -0.92 2.65 4.14
N PRO A 120 -1.45 2.95 5.34
CA PRO A 120 -0.82 2.60 6.60
C PRO A 120 -0.93 1.09 6.86
N GLU A 121 -0.04 0.57 7.71
CA GLU A 121 0.01 -0.85 8.12
C GLU A 121 -1.36 -1.39 8.61
N GLY A 122 -2.22 -0.55 9.18
CA GLY A 122 -3.56 -0.95 9.60
C GLY A 122 -4.37 -1.62 8.49
N ILE A 123 -4.28 -1.13 7.25
CA ILE A 123 -4.95 -1.73 6.08
C ILE A 123 -4.41 -3.15 5.83
N ILE A 124 -3.12 -3.37 6.07
CA ILE A 124 -2.45 -4.63 5.76
C ILE A 124 -2.91 -5.77 6.67
N PHE A 125 -3.03 -5.55 7.98
CA PHE A 125 -3.25 -6.67 8.91
C PHE A 125 -4.23 -6.43 10.06
N GLN A 126 -4.80 -5.24 10.25
CA GLN A 126 -5.66 -4.97 11.39
C GLN A 126 -6.93 -5.84 11.37
N SER A 127 -7.30 -6.41 12.55
CA SER A 127 -8.35 -7.43 12.65
C SER A 127 -9.78 -6.88 12.77
N GLY A 128 -9.97 -5.55 12.73
CA GLY A 128 -11.30 -4.92 12.76
C GLY A 128 -12.16 -5.33 11.55
N THR A 129 -13.47 -5.50 11.77
CA THR A 129 -14.42 -5.99 10.75
C THR A 129 -14.33 -5.20 9.43
N ALA A 130 -14.30 -3.88 9.48
CA ALA A 130 -14.21 -3.04 8.28
C ALA A 130 -12.89 -3.27 7.50
N TYR A 131 -11.77 -3.47 8.19
CA TYR A 131 -10.50 -3.78 7.56
C TYR A 131 -10.51 -5.16 6.86
N LYS A 132 -11.11 -6.17 7.49
CA LYS A 132 -11.26 -7.49 6.89
C LYS A 132 -12.17 -7.46 5.67
N GLN A 133 -13.31 -6.76 5.76
CA GLN A 133 -14.23 -6.59 4.63
C GLN A 133 -13.55 -5.89 3.46
N LEU A 134 -12.81 -4.80 3.73
CA LEU A 134 -12.05 -4.09 2.71
C LEU A 134 -11.04 -5.03 2.04
N ARG A 135 -10.18 -5.70 2.82
CA ARG A 135 -9.18 -6.62 2.25
C ARG A 135 -9.81 -7.75 1.45
N LYS A 136 -10.91 -8.32 1.94
CA LYS A 136 -11.66 -9.34 1.20
C LYS A 136 -12.08 -8.80 -0.18
N MET A 137 -12.74 -7.66 -0.21
CA MET A 137 -13.19 -7.02 -1.44
C MET A 137 -12.03 -6.74 -2.40
N LEU A 138 -10.90 -6.24 -1.89
CA LEU A 138 -9.72 -5.94 -2.70
C LEU A 138 -9.08 -7.21 -3.27
N VAL A 139 -8.86 -8.24 -2.45
CA VAL A 139 -8.26 -9.53 -2.86
C VAL A 139 -9.11 -10.21 -3.93
N GLU A 140 -10.41 -10.20 -3.78
CA GLU A 140 -11.33 -10.83 -4.71
C GLU A 140 -11.43 -10.08 -6.06
N ASN A 141 -11.37 -8.73 -6.05
CA ASN A 141 -11.83 -7.96 -7.20
C ASN A 141 -10.79 -7.03 -7.85
N ALA A 142 -9.72 -6.65 -7.16
CA ALA A 142 -8.87 -5.57 -7.68
C ALA A 142 -7.38 -5.69 -7.34
N LEU A 143 -7.01 -6.22 -6.18
CA LEU A 143 -5.62 -6.23 -5.72
C LEU A 143 -4.78 -7.23 -6.51
N VAL A 144 -3.64 -6.77 -7.02
CA VAL A 144 -2.68 -7.61 -7.76
C VAL A 144 -1.29 -7.61 -7.13
N ALA A 145 -0.93 -6.55 -6.39
CA ALA A 145 0.35 -6.51 -5.70
C ALA A 145 0.31 -5.62 -4.45
N VAL A 146 1.20 -5.91 -3.50
CA VAL A 146 1.47 -5.12 -2.31
C VAL A 146 2.97 -4.87 -2.22
N ILE A 147 3.37 -3.62 -2.05
CA ILE A 147 4.78 -3.24 -1.89
C ILE A 147 4.95 -2.68 -0.48
N SER A 148 5.62 -3.42 0.39
CA SER A 148 5.92 -2.98 1.76
C SER A 148 7.10 -2.02 1.75
N LEU A 149 6.93 -0.83 2.33
CA LEU A 149 7.96 0.20 2.47
C LEU A 149 8.61 0.12 3.85
N PRO A 150 9.86 0.58 4.02
CA PRO A 150 10.49 0.63 5.33
C PRO A 150 9.82 1.66 6.25
N ALA A 151 9.85 1.43 7.55
CA ALA A 151 9.36 2.41 8.52
C ALA A 151 10.20 3.70 8.43
N GLY A 152 9.54 4.85 8.49
CA GLY A 152 10.22 6.16 8.43
C GLY A 152 10.42 6.74 7.04
N VAL A 153 9.87 6.13 5.98
CA VAL A 153 9.87 6.68 4.61
C VAL A 153 9.32 8.12 4.59
N PHE A 154 8.34 8.42 5.44
CA PHE A 154 7.71 9.74 5.53
C PHE A 154 8.27 10.63 6.66
N ASN A 155 9.41 10.28 7.25
CA ASN A 155 10.04 11.13 8.24
C ASN A 155 10.47 12.49 7.61
N PRO A 156 10.37 13.61 8.32
CA PRO A 156 9.93 13.75 9.72
C PRO A 156 8.41 13.85 9.92
N TYR A 157 7.62 13.81 8.87
CA TYR A 157 6.16 14.06 8.92
C TYR A 157 5.37 12.92 9.56
N SER A 158 5.79 11.68 9.33
CA SER A 158 5.14 10.49 9.89
C SER A 158 6.14 9.34 10.03
N GLY A 159 6.18 8.72 11.21
CA GLY A 159 6.92 7.48 11.46
C GLY A 159 6.12 6.22 11.15
N VAL A 160 4.89 6.34 10.65
CA VAL A 160 4.02 5.20 10.35
C VAL A 160 4.60 4.39 9.20
N LYS A 161 4.73 3.08 9.42
CA LYS A 161 5.08 2.16 8.34
C LYS A 161 3.93 2.07 7.34
N THR A 162 4.27 2.09 6.06
CA THR A 162 3.30 2.13 4.96
C THR A 162 3.58 1.05 3.93
N SER A 163 2.58 0.80 3.11
CA SER A 163 2.68 -0.05 1.92
C SER A 163 2.00 0.62 0.73
N ILE A 164 2.35 0.19 -0.48
CA ILE A 164 1.64 0.58 -1.69
C ILE A 164 0.77 -0.59 -2.12
N LEU A 165 -0.52 -0.35 -2.30
CA LEU A 165 -1.43 -1.29 -2.95
C LEU A 165 -1.45 -0.99 -4.45
N ILE A 166 -1.26 -2.02 -5.27
CA ILE A 166 -1.47 -1.96 -6.72
C ILE A 166 -2.77 -2.68 -7.04
N LEU A 167 -3.72 -1.90 -7.52
CA LEU A 167 -5.01 -2.41 -7.97
C LEU A 167 -5.02 -2.46 -9.50
N ASP A 168 -5.58 -3.54 -10.06
CA ASP A 168 -5.86 -3.70 -11.48
C ASP A 168 -7.08 -4.61 -11.64
N LYS A 169 -8.23 -4.01 -11.90
CA LYS A 169 -9.51 -4.76 -11.98
C LYS A 169 -9.54 -5.79 -13.10
N ALA A 170 -8.93 -5.50 -14.24
CA ALA A 170 -8.91 -6.42 -15.38
C ALA A 170 -8.00 -7.62 -15.11
N ARG A 171 -6.82 -7.35 -14.54
CA ARG A 171 -5.85 -8.40 -14.21
C ARG A 171 -6.31 -9.25 -13.04
N ALA A 172 -6.86 -8.65 -11.99
CA ALA A 172 -7.34 -9.37 -10.81
C ALA A 172 -8.39 -10.44 -11.13
N LYS A 173 -9.15 -10.27 -12.22
CA LYS A 173 -10.10 -11.29 -12.73
C LYS A 173 -9.43 -12.47 -13.43
N LYS A 174 -8.19 -12.31 -13.88
CA LYS A 174 -7.46 -13.31 -14.69
C LYS A 174 -6.44 -14.09 -13.89
N VAL A 175 -6.00 -13.56 -12.73
CA VAL A 175 -4.96 -14.16 -11.90
C VAL A 175 -5.51 -14.51 -10.52
N ASP A 176 -5.14 -15.69 -10.02
CA ASP A 176 -5.57 -16.21 -8.72
C ASP A 176 -4.52 -15.99 -7.62
N SER A 177 -3.53 -15.14 -7.89
CA SER A 177 -2.44 -14.86 -6.96
C SER A 177 -2.13 -13.37 -6.86
N ILE A 178 -1.53 -12.99 -5.74
CA ILE A 178 -1.08 -11.64 -5.40
C ILE A 178 0.41 -11.70 -5.09
N ALA A 179 1.16 -10.76 -5.63
CA ALA A 179 2.59 -10.63 -5.33
C ALA A 179 2.84 -9.60 -4.22
N PHE A 180 3.75 -9.92 -3.34
CA PHE A 180 4.20 -9.08 -2.23
C PHE A 180 5.67 -8.76 -2.43
N PHE A 181 5.99 -7.48 -2.45
CA PHE A 181 7.34 -6.98 -2.63
C PHE A 181 7.82 -6.27 -1.36
N LYS A 182 9.09 -6.41 -1.02
CA LYS A 182 9.68 -5.80 0.16
C LYS A 182 10.77 -4.82 -0.24
N VAL A 183 10.59 -3.55 0.12
CA VAL A 183 11.59 -2.49 0.05
C VAL A 183 12.21 -2.34 1.45
N GLU A 184 13.52 -2.47 1.58
CA GLU A 184 14.25 -2.27 2.83
C GLU A 184 14.95 -0.92 2.86
N SER A 185 15.35 -0.43 1.69
CA SER A 185 15.95 0.90 1.52
C SER A 185 15.36 1.63 0.32
N ASP A 186 15.01 2.88 0.50
CA ASP A 186 14.43 3.74 -0.54
C ASP A 186 15.41 4.81 -1.05
N GLY A 187 16.72 4.63 -0.82
CA GLY A 187 17.75 5.59 -1.21
C GLY A 187 18.00 6.69 -0.19
N PHE A 188 17.32 6.64 0.96
CA PHE A 188 17.46 7.64 2.00
C PHE A 188 17.58 7.00 3.38
N GLY A 189 18.40 7.58 4.24
CA GLY A 189 18.44 7.20 5.67
C GLY A 189 17.09 7.43 6.34
N LEU A 190 16.69 6.52 7.22
CA LEU A 190 15.38 6.53 7.89
C LEU A 190 15.29 7.50 9.08
N GLY A 191 16.32 8.31 9.29
CA GLY A 191 16.33 9.37 10.29
C GLY A 191 15.47 10.59 9.92
N ALA A 192 15.30 11.52 10.85
CA ALA A 192 14.48 12.72 10.66
C ALA A 192 14.91 13.60 9.46
N GLN A 193 16.19 13.61 9.11
CA GLN A 193 16.71 14.42 8.01
C GLN A 193 16.70 13.74 6.64
N ARG A 194 16.36 12.46 6.56
CA ARG A 194 16.26 11.73 5.28
C ARG A 194 17.42 12.03 4.31
N ARG A 195 18.66 11.84 4.75
CA ARG A 195 19.85 12.03 3.91
C ARG A 195 19.96 10.91 2.88
N GLU A 196 20.37 11.25 1.67
CA GLU A 196 20.63 10.27 0.60
C GLU A 196 21.68 9.24 1.03
N ILE A 197 21.47 7.98 0.65
CA ILE A 197 22.37 6.84 0.83
C ILE A 197 22.45 6.05 -0.46
N GLU A 198 23.52 5.30 -0.64
CA GLU A 198 23.74 4.48 -1.86
C GLU A 198 22.73 3.34 -2.01
N GLN A 199 22.29 2.76 -0.89
CA GLN A 199 21.34 1.65 -0.90
C GLN A 199 19.96 2.13 -1.32
N ASN A 200 19.50 1.65 -2.47
CA ASN A 200 18.19 1.97 -3.02
C ASN A 200 17.60 0.76 -3.74
N ASP A 201 16.58 0.16 -3.14
CA ASP A 201 15.90 -1.02 -3.68
C ASP A 201 14.81 -0.67 -4.70
N LEU A 202 14.40 0.61 -4.78
CA LEU A 202 13.26 1.01 -5.61
C LEU A 202 13.41 0.68 -7.09
N PRO A 203 14.59 0.87 -7.75
CA PRO A 203 14.77 0.50 -9.15
C PRO A 203 14.61 -1.01 -9.39
N GLU A 204 15.16 -1.85 -8.51
CA GLU A 204 15.05 -3.31 -8.58
C GLU A 204 13.58 -3.73 -8.40
N ILE A 205 12.92 -3.25 -7.34
CA ILE A 205 11.53 -3.57 -7.05
C ILE A 205 10.61 -3.10 -8.18
N LEU A 206 10.85 -1.93 -8.77
CA LEU A 206 10.09 -1.46 -9.94
C LEU A 206 10.21 -2.43 -11.12
N GLY A 207 11.41 -2.96 -11.38
CA GLY A 207 11.64 -3.99 -12.40
C GLY A 207 10.81 -5.24 -12.13
N LEU A 208 10.90 -5.78 -10.90
CA LEU A 208 10.15 -6.97 -10.48
C LEU A 208 8.63 -6.78 -10.53
N VAL A 209 8.13 -5.61 -10.14
CA VAL A 209 6.69 -5.27 -10.24
C VAL A 209 6.24 -5.25 -11.71
N ARG A 210 7.04 -4.67 -12.61
CA ARG A 210 6.75 -4.69 -14.05
C ARG A 210 6.73 -6.11 -14.60
N GLU A 211 7.75 -6.92 -14.29
CA GLU A 211 7.80 -8.33 -14.68
C GLU A 211 6.55 -9.08 -14.18
N TRP A 212 6.14 -8.87 -12.93
CA TRP A 212 4.91 -9.44 -12.39
C TRP A 212 3.68 -8.99 -13.16
N LEU A 213 3.56 -7.71 -13.46
CA LEU A 213 2.39 -7.17 -14.16
C LEU A 213 2.34 -7.59 -15.63
N ASP A 214 3.44 -7.83 -16.27
CA ASP A 214 3.50 -8.19 -17.69
C ASP A 214 3.45 -9.71 -17.90
N LEU A 215 4.24 -10.47 -17.16
CA LEU A 215 4.46 -11.90 -17.36
C LEU A 215 3.73 -12.80 -16.35
N GLY A 216 3.35 -12.27 -15.18
CA GLY A 216 2.84 -13.05 -14.08
C GLY A 216 3.93 -13.77 -13.29
N ILE A 217 3.58 -14.89 -12.64
CA ILE A 217 4.54 -15.69 -11.89
C ILE A 217 5.43 -16.48 -12.86
N HIS A 218 6.74 -16.43 -12.62
CA HIS A 218 7.75 -17.25 -13.27
C HIS A 218 8.85 -17.59 -12.26
N GLU A 219 9.68 -18.58 -12.57
CA GLU A 219 10.67 -19.16 -11.66
C GLU A 219 11.57 -18.11 -11.00
N LYS A 220 12.19 -17.25 -11.82
CA LYS A 220 13.06 -16.17 -11.33
C LYS A 220 12.39 -15.22 -10.34
N LEU A 221 11.09 -14.89 -10.56
CA LEU A 221 10.34 -14.03 -9.67
C LEU A 221 9.97 -14.75 -8.37
N ALA A 222 9.60 -16.03 -8.46
CA ALA A 222 9.20 -16.84 -7.31
C ALA A 222 10.37 -17.13 -6.34
N GLU A 223 11.58 -17.21 -6.85
CA GLU A 223 12.79 -17.45 -6.07
C GLU A 223 13.44 -16.17 -5.52
N HIS A 224 12.95 -15.01 -5.93
CA HIS A 224 13.56 -13.74 -5.54
C HIS A 224 13.36 -13.46 -4.02
N PRO A 225 14.43 -13.15 -3.25
CA PRO A 225 14.34 -13.02 -1.79
C PRO A 225 13.42 -11.90 -1.30
N ARG A 226 13.17 -10.90 -2.14
CA ARG A 226 12.30 -9.75 -1.84
C ARG A 226 10.87 -9.91 -2.33
N VAL A 227 10.53 -11.06 -2.92
CA VAL A 227 9.21 -11.35 -3.49
C VAL A 227 8.59 -12.54 -2.80
N VAL A 228 7.31 -12.46 -2.57
CA VAL A 228 6.47 -13.58 -2.14
C VAL A 228 5.22 -13.56 -3.01
N VAL A 229 4.82 -14.70 -3.51
CA VAL A 229 3.56 -14.84 -4.24
C VAL A 229 2.65 -15.81 -3.49
N ALA A 230 1.42 -15.37 -3.21
CA ALA A 230 0.42 -16.19 -2.53
C ALA A 230 -0.86 -16.27 -3.35
N SER A 231 -1.51 -17.41 -3.35
CA SER A 231 -2.82 -17.55 -3.97
C SER A 231 -3.88 -16.80 -3.17
N LYS A 232 -4.92 -16.34 -3.84
CA LYS A 232 -6.08 -15.71 -3.18
C LYS A 232 -6.72 -16.66 -2.16
N ALA A 233 -6.71 -17.98 -2.45
CA ALA A 233 -7.19 -19.01 -1.54
C ALA A 233 -6.38 -19.07 -0.23
N GLN A 234 -5.05 -19.03 -0.31
CA GLN A 234 -4.18 -18.97 0.88
C GLN A 234 -4.43 -17.69 1.70
N ILE A 235 -4.63 -16.55 1.03
CA ILE A 235 -4.90 -15.27 1.70
C ILE A 235 -6.26 -15.30 2.40
N ALA A 236 -7.24 -16.01 1.84
CA ALA A 236 -8.59 -16.12 2.35
C ALA A 236 -8.77 -17.20 3.45
N GLU A 237 -7.82 -18.13 3.60
CA GLU A 237 -7.96 -19.38 4.38
C GLU A 237 -8.51 -19.19 5.80
N ASN A 238 -8.06 -18.16 6.51
CA ASN A 238 -8.51 -17.90 7.88
C ASN A 238 -9.53 -16.76 8.00
N GLY A 239 -10.03 -16.23 6.88
CA GLY A 239 -10.97 -15.10 6.82
C GLY A 239 -10.39 -13.74 7.22
N GLU A 240 -9.11 -13.64 7.55
CA GLU A 240 -8.46 -12.39 7.91
C GLU A 240 -8.03 -11.58 6.69
N TYR A 241 -7.82 -12.24 5.56
CA TYR A 241 -7.30 -11.63 4.32
C TYR A 241 -6.05 -10.78 4.58
N ASN A 242 -5.14 -11.29 5.40
CA ASN A 242 -3.95 -10.54 5.80
C ASN A 242 -3.04 -10.28 4.60
N LEU A 243 -2.55 -9.04 4.44
CA LEU A 243 -1.72 -8.62 3.31
C LEU A 243 -0.23 -8.47 3.66
N SER A 244 0.22 -9.08 4.76
CA SER A 244 1.64 -9.17 5.09
C SER A 244 2.28 -10.32 4.33
N GLY A 245 3.08 -10.04 3.30
CA GLY A 245 3.69 -11.07 2.43
C GLY A 245 4.51 -12.10 3.18
N GLU A 246 5.23 -11.70 4.23
CA GLU A 246 6.06 -12.61 5.04
C GLU A 246 5.28 -13.79 5.66
N ARG A 247 3.97 -13.67 5.84
CA ARG A 247 3.11 -14.78 6.31
C ARG A 247 2.98 -15.92 5.30
N TYR A 248 3.18 -15.63 4.03
CA TYR A 248 3.03 -16.56 2.92
C TYR A 248 4.38 -17.03 2.37
N ARG A 249 5.47 -16.52 2.93
CA ARG A 249 6.78 -17.06 2.65
C ARG A 249 6.82 -18.43 3.26
N ASN A 250 6.79 -19.47 2.44
CA ASN A 250 7.04 -20.83 2.90
C ASN A 250 8.43 -20.82 3.54
N ALA A 251 8.44 -20.81 4.85
CA ALA A 251 9.58 -21.23 5.61
C ALA A 251 9.68 -22.74 5.47
N GLU A 252 9.99 -23.24 4.29
CA GLU A 252 10.89 -24.37 4.20
C GLU A 252 12.21 -23.88 4.77
N LEU A 253 12.25 -23.80 6.09
CA LEU A 253 13.47 -23.97 6.80
C LEU A 253 13.97 -25.34 6.34
N ARG A 254 14.84 -25.37 5.32
CA ARG A 254 15.69 -26.52 5.00
C ARG A 254 16.70 -26.69 6.12
N ILE A 255 16.21 -26.88 7.32
CA ILE A 255 16.94 -27.38 8.46
C ILE A 255 16.80 -28.89 8.36
N THR A 256 17.59 -29.48 7.48
CA THR A 256 17.51 -30.89 7.12
C THR A 256 17.93 -31.86 8.25
N ASN A 257 18.32 -31.36 9.42
CA ASN A 257 18.86 -32.22 10.51
C ASN A 257 18.37 -31.83 11.92
N TYR A 258 17.17 -31.23 12.05
CA TYR A 258 16.62 -30.92 13.38
C TYR A 258 15.20 -31.46 13.52
N GLU A 259 14.95 -32.04 14.67
CA GLU A 259 13.62 -32.50 15.06
C GLU A 259 12.79 -31.31 15.60
N TRP A 260 11.59 -31.13 15.06
CA TRP A 260 10.70 -30.06 15.51
C TRP A 260 10.10 -30.41 16.88
N VAL A 261 10.40 -29.62 17.90
CA VAL A 261 9.84 -29.76 19.24
C VAL A 261 8.97 -28.54 19.54
N LYS A 262 7.78 -28.73 20.08
CA LYS A 262 6.94 -27.60 20.50
C LYS A 262 7.64 -26.84 21.62
N LEU A 263 7.61 -25.51 21.57
CA LEU A 263 8.22 -24.67 22.62
C LEU A 263 7.72 -25.05 24.03
N GLY A 264 6.46 -25.48 24.16
CA GLY A 264 5.88 -25.94 25.42
C GLY A 264 6.50 -27.25 25.94
N ASP A 265 7.12 -28.08 25.08
CA ASP A 265 7.72 -29.36 25.46
C ASP A 265 9.16 -29.19 25.94
N ILE A 266 9.81 -28.07 25.62
CA ILE A 266 11.15 -27.72 26.06
C ILE A 266 11.17 -26.64 27.16
N ALA A 267 10.06 -26.00 27.43
CA ALA A 267 9.93 -24.99 28.46
C ALA A 267 9.73 -25.65 29.83
N LEU A 268 10.66 -25.43 30.74
CA LEU A 268 10.56 -25.90 32.14
C LEU A 268 9.34 -25.31 32.90
N VAL A 269 8.88 -24.16 32.47
CA VAL A 269 7.69 -23.46 32.96
C VAL A 269 6.89 -22.97 31.76
N LYS A 270 5.57 -23.20 31.78
CA LYS A 270 4.68 -22.69 30.70
C LYS A 270 4.87 -21.18 30.51
N PRO A 271 4.96 -20.69 29.24
CA PRO A 271 5.04 -19.26 29.00
C PRO A 271 3.89 -18.51 29.66
N GLN A 272 4.21 -17.51 30.46
CA GLN A 272 3.23 -16.63 31.09
C GLN A 272 3.26 -15.26 30.42
N TYR A 273 2.12 -14.58 30.37
CA TYR A 273 2.07 -13.18 29.97
C TYR A 273 3.01 -12.36 30.86
N GLY A 274 3.89 -11.58 30.24
CA GLY A 274 4.87 -10.77 30.95
C GLY A 274 4.19 -9.89 31.99
N SER A 275 4.59 -10.02 33.23
CA SER A 275 4.25 -9.05 34.26
C SER A 275 4.93 -7.73 33.91
N GLY A 276 4.30 -6.58 34.20
CA GLY A 276 4.87 -5.24 34.03
C GLY A 276 6.07 -4.93 34.92
N ALA A 277 6.96 -5.91 35.15
CA ALA A 277 8.15 -5.76 35.92
C ALA A 277 9.13 -4.79 35.24
N SER A 278 9.47 -3.72 35.95
CA SER A 278 10.55 -2.81 35.63
C SER A 278 11.87 -3.56 35.44
N LYS A 279 12.73 -3.03 34.56
CA LYS A 279 14.07 -3.57 34.28
C LYS A 279 14.77 -4.02 35.52
N VAL A 280 14.96 -5.33 35.67
CA VAL A 280 15.78 -5.91 36.72
C VAL A 280 17.20 -6.14 36.16
N PRO A 281 18.26 -5.85 36.90
CA PRO A 281 19.61 -6.17 36.45
C PRO A 281 19.74 -7.67 36.16
N TYR A 282 20.40 -8.00 35.06
CA TYR A 282 20.60 -9.39 34.63
C TYR A 282 21.45 -10.15 35.65
N ASP A 283 20.88 -11.15 36.30
CA ASP A 283 21.52 -11.99 37.32
C ASP A 283 21.97 -13.38 36.79
N ASN A 284 22.00 -13.56 35.47
CA ASN A 284 22.30 -14.81 34.77
C ASN A 284 21.29 -15.97 35.00
N LYS A 285 20.16 -15.74 35.63
CA LYS A 285 19.21 -16.81 36.02
C LYS A 285 17.91 -16.79 35.21
N VAL A 286 17.48 -15.62 34.71
CA VAL A 286 16.20 -15.49 34.02
C VAL A 286 16.42 -14.84 32.65
N ARG A 287 15.98 -15.50 31.58
CA ARG A 287 15.99 -14.97 30.21
C ARG A 287 14.57 -14.63 29.79
N TYR A 288 14.35 -13.40 29.40
CA TYR A 288 13.08 -12.97 28.82
C TYR A 288 13.18 -12.97 27.29
N VAL A 289 12.22 -13.61 26.64
CA VAL A 289 12.01 -13.48 25.20
C VAL A 289 10.93 -12.43 25.01
N ARG A 290 11.28 -11.30 24.42
CA ARG A 290 10.33 -10.28 24.01
C ARG A 290 9.85 -10.61 22.61
N ILE A 291 8.57 -10.93 22.47
CA ILE A 291 7.90 -11.00 21.16
C ILE A 291 7.42 -9.58 20.86
N THR A 292 8.04 -8.92 19.89
CA THR A 292 7.64 -7.60 19.38
C THR A 292 6.74 -7.78 18.17
#